data_e82f5fcaf3a9129eabd8a222fd971d34
#
_entry.id   e82f5fcaf3a9129eabd8a222fd971d34
#
_cell.length_a   1.000
_cell.length_b   1.000
_cell.length_c   1.000
_cell.angle_alpha   90.00
_cell.angle_beta   90.00
_cell.angle_gamma   90.00
#
_symmetry.space_group_name_H-M   'P 1'
#
loop_
_entity.id
_entity.type
_entity.pdbx_description
1 polymer ?
#
loop_
_entity_poly.entity_id
_entity_poly.type
_entity_poly.pdbx_seq_one_letter_code
_entity_poly.pdbx_strand_id
1 'polypeptide(L)'
;MDYYLGSVPPNSLEGKYIIENGGCVLSTQYREKNLIKQWIDIRKTTQPRVKIFVDSGAFSAHTQGVDIDIDEYISYLNGIIEDIEICAALDVIGDPQKSWENYLYMINRVLTPEKVLYTYHFGEDIKFLEKALEYVSDKFESPYIAIGGMALIKDASLRADFLDKVIELLKQYPTVKYHLFGVTDFKILNSLPCTSVDSTTHIMCGAFGKILLPTHDGWLKAIRPDSFKTSIHLDEINFYLDKYNITLNELIESRNYRVYFNCRIIIDTMSNFKTPTPINVGRKKSLW
;
A
#
# COMPACT_ATOMS: atom_id res chain seq x y z
N MET A 1 8.23 -5.00 -7.10
CA MET A 1 7.27 -4.67 -6.02
C MET A 1 6.30 -3.61 -6.53
N ASP A 2 5.00 -3.84 -6.39
CA ASP A 2 3.98 -2.86 -6.77
C ASP A 2 3.77 -1.85 -5.62
N TYR A 3 3.77 -0.56 -5.94
CA TYR A 3 3.47 0.50 -4.99
C TYR A 3 2.13 1.15 -5.34
N TYR A 4 1.12 0.92 -4.52
CA TYR A 4 -0.22 1.47 -4.72
C TYR A 4 -0.31 2.87 -4.10
N LEU A 5 -0.58 3.87 -4.94
CA LEU A 5 -0.84 5.24 -4.50
C LEU A 5 -2.29 5.35 -4.03
N GLY A 6 -2.48 5.68 -2.75
CA GLY A 6 -3.83 5.78 -2.17
C GLY A 6 -4.57 7.05 -2.60
N SER A 7 -5.87 6.91 -2.93
CA SER A 7 -6.82 8.01 -3.16
C SER A 7 -6.41 9.00 -4.26
N VAL A 8 -5.91 8.50 -5.40
CA VAL A 8 -5.48 9.34 -6.55
C VAL A 8 -6.65 9.63 -7.49
N PRO A 9 -7.10 10.89 -7.66
CA PRO A 9 -8.10 11.23 -8.66
C PRO A 9 -7.51 11.21 -10.08
N PRO A 10 -8.18 10.61 -11.10
CA PRO A 10 -7.66 10.56 -12.47
C PRO A 10 -7.42 11.92 -13.12
N ASN A 11 -8.19 12.95 -12.72
CA ASN A 11 -8.07 14.31 -13.24
C ASN A 11 -6.99 15.15 -12.55
N SER A 12 -6.37 14.65 -11.48
CA SER A 12 -5.25 15.30 -10.82
C SER A 12 -3.97 15.21 -11.66
N LEU A 13 -2.91 15.93 -11.29
CA LEU A 13 -1.62 15.88 -11.98
C LEU A 13 -1.01 14.48 -11.90
N GLU A 14 -1.02 13.86 -10.71
CA GLU A 14 -0.55 12.50 -10.49
C GLU A 14 -1.40 11.46 -11.21
N GLY A 15 -2.73 11.66 -11.27
CA GLY A 15 -3.64 10.79 -12.01
C GLY A 15 -3.37 10.81 -13.52
N LYS A 16 -3.17 11.98 -14.10
CA LYS A 16 -2.78 12.13 -15.52
C LYS A 16 -1.46 11.41 -15.82
N TYR A 17 -0.49 11.56 -14.91
CA TYR A 17 0.78 10.85 -15.06
C TYR A 17 0.60 9.31 -15.06
N ILE A 18 -0.25 8.78 -14.18
CA ILE A 18 -0.56 7.33 -14.13
C ILE A 18 -1.29 6.89 -15.42
N ILE A 19 -2.19 7.72 -15.96
CA ILE A 19 -2.87 7.43 -17.23
C ILE A 19 -1.87 7.34 -18.38
N GLU A 20 -0.87 8.19 -18.41
CA GLU A 20 0.14 8.19 -19.47
C GLU A 20 1.14 7.03 -19.33
N ASN A 21 1.54 6.71 -18.11
CA ASN A 21 2.69 5.82 -17.85
C ASN A 21 2.31 4.44 -17.29
N GLY A 22 1.09 4.26 -16.86
CA GLY A 22 0.67 3.12 -16.02
C GLY A 22 1.05 3.35 -14.56
N GLY A 23 0.57 2.50 -13.68
CA GLY A 23 0.85 2.55 -12.25
C GLY A 23 -0.17 1.80 -11.42
N CYS A 24 -0.01 1.86 -10.10
CA CYS A 24 -0.87 1.15 -9.17
C CYS A 24 -1.63 2.18 -8.31
N VAL A 25 -2.94 2.00 -8.19
CA VAL A 25 -3.82 2.87 -7.40
C VAL A 25 -4.61 2.06 -6.38
N LEU A 26 -4.77 2.61 -5.18
CA LEU A 26 -5.62 2.04 -4.14
C LEU A 26 -6.73 3.04 -3.83
N SER A 27 -7.97 2.53 -3.76
CA SER A 27 -9.14 3.32 -3.35
C SER A 27 -10.05 2.52 -2.44
N THR A 28 -10.70 3.20 -1.51
CA THR A 28 -11.60 2.56 -0.54
C THR A 28 -13.03 2.46 -1.10
N GLN A 29 -13.64 1.28 -0.99
CA GLN A 29 -15.04 1.09 -1.39
C GLN A 29 -15.98 2.02 -0.58
N TYR A 30 -15.73 2.17 0.71
CA TYR A 30 -16.57 2.93 1.63
C TYR A 30 -16.82 4.38 1.19
N ARG A 31 -15.82 5.07 0.62
CA ARG A 31 -15.92 6.49 0.26
C ARG A 31 -15.67 6.80 -1.21
N GLU A 32 -15.05 5.89 -1.95
CA GLU A 32 -14.43 6.19 -3.24
C GLU A 32 -14.97 5.32 -4.37
N LYS A 33 -16.22 4.81 -4.27
CA LYS A 33 -16.85 3.97 -5.31
C LYS A 33 -16.77 4.61 -6.72
N ASN A 34 -16.98 5.92 -6.81
CA ASN A 34 -16.90 6.63 -8.08
C ASN A 34 -15.45 6.71 -8.61
N LEU A 35 -14.49 6.83 -7.72
CA LEU A 35 -13.07 6.87 -8.07
C LEU A 35 -12.62 5.51 -8.61
N ILE A 36 -13.01 4.42 -7.94
CA ILE A 36 -12.76 3.05 -8.40
C ILE A 36 -13.32 2.84 -9.80
N LYS A 37 -14.57 3.24 -10.02
CA LYS A 37 -15.22 3.14 -11.34
C LYS A 37 -14.44 3.89 -12.43
N GLN A 38 -14.02 5.13 -12.16
CA GLN A 38 -13.22 5.90 -13.11
C GLN A 38 -11.91 5.19 -13.48
N TRP A 39 -11.20 4.61 -12.50
CA TRP A 39 -9.97 3.86 -12.76
C TRP A 39 -10.22 2.57 -13.54
N ILE A 40 -11.33 1.86 -13.29
CA ILE A 40 -11.74 0.70 -14.08
C ILE A 40 -12.01 1.11 -15.54
N ASP A 41 -12.75 2.19 -15.76
CA ASP A 41 -13.04 2.69 -17.10
C ASP A 41 -11.74 3.07 -17.85
N ILE A 42 -10.80 3.74 -17.16
CA ILE A 42 -9.47 4.08 -17.72
C ILE A 42 -8.68 2.81 -18.03
N ARG A 43 -8.66 1.82 -17.16
CA ARG A 43 -7.97 0.56 -17.40
C ARG A 43 -8.52 -0.15 -18.65
N LYS A 44 -9.83 -0.16 -18.83
CA LYS A 44 -10.48 -0.81 -19.98
C LYS A 44 -10.28 -0.07 -21.31
N THR A 45 -10.22 1.25 -21.27
CA THR A 45 -10.31 2.06 -22.50
C THR A 45 -9.00 2.73 -22.91
N THR A 46 -8.17 3.10 -21.93
CA THR A 46 -7.05 4.01 -22.18
C THR A 46 -5.71 3.45 -21.73
N GLN A 47 -5.63 2.89 -20.52
CA GLN A 47 -4.37 2.44 -19.93
C GLN A 47 -4.49 1.08 -19.25
N PRO A 48 -4.35 -0.04 -19.97
CA PRO A 48 -4.54 -1.39 -19.44
C PRO A 48 -3.49 -1.82 -18.41
N ARG A 49 -2.39 -1.07 -18.28
CA ARG A 49 -1.33 -1.33 -17.29
C ARG A 49 -1.63 -0.77 -15.89
N VAL A 50 -2.75 -0.04 -15.72
CA VAL A 50 -3.16 0.42 -14.39
C VAL A 50 -3.60 -0.77 -13.56
N LYS A 51 -3.00 -0.94 -12.38
CA LYS A 51 -3.38 -1.94 -11.38
C LYS A 51 -4.24 -1.27 -10.32
N ILE A 52 -5.33 -1.92 -9.95
CA ILE A 52 -6.32 -1.36 -9.02
C ILE A 52 -6.42 -2.26 -7.80
N PHE A 53 -6.20 -1.71 -6.62
CA PHE A 53 -6.48 -2.34 -5.34
C PHE A 53 -7.73 -1.68 -4.73
N VAL A 54 -8.71 -2.51 -4.36
CA VAL A 54 -9.91 -2.04 -3.67
C VAL A 54 -9.82 -2.40 -2.19
N ASP A 55 -9.71 -1.39 -1.33
CA ASP A 55 -9.78 -1.55 0.12
C ASP A 55 -11.24 -1.41 0.60
N SER A 56 -11.61 -2.14 1.66
CA SER A 56 -12.95 -2.08 2.24
C SER A 56 -13.29 -0.70 2.82
N GLY A 57 -12.29 -0.03 3.39
CA GLY A 57 -12.44 1.22 4.14
C GLY A 57 -12.87 1.00 5.60
N ALA A 58 -12.75 -0.23 6.13
CA ALA A 58 -13.14 -0.59 7.50
C ALA A 58 -12.58 0.34 8.57
N PHE A 59 -11.30 0.72 8.48
CA PHE A 59 -10.69 1.67 9.41
C PHE A 59 -11.40 3.03 9.40
N SER A 60 -11.72 3.55 8.20
CA SER A 60 -12.41 4.84 8.06
C SER A 60 -13.85 4.77 8.55
N ALA A 61 -14.56 3.68 8.32
CA ALA A 61 -15.92 3.45 8.80
C ALA A 61 -15.94 3.33 10.33
N HIS A 62 -15.04 2.52 10.90
CA HIS A 62 -14.87 2.34 12.35
C HIS A 62 -14.64 3.68 13.08
N THR A 63 -13.74 4.53 12.57
CA THR A 63 -13.46 5.86 13.17
C THR A 63 -14.64 6.81 13.13
N GLN A 64 -15.66 6.54 12.29
CA GLN A 64 -16.90 7.31 12.17
C GLN A 64 -18.09 6.64 12.86
N GLY A 65 -17.88 5.47 13.48
CA GLY A 65 -18.96 4.70 14.11
C GLY A 65 -19.97 4.15 13.10
N VAL A 66 -19.53 3.84 11.88
CA VAL A 66 -20.38 3.28 10.81
C VAL A 66 -19.96 1.84 10.54
N ASP A 67 -20.93 0.95 10.43
CA ASP A 67 -20.69 -0.42 10.01
C ASP A 67 -20.86 -0.54 8.49
N ILE A 68 -19.98 -1.34 7.88
CA ILE A 68 -20.08 -1.70 6.47
C ILE A 68 -20.85 -3.02 6.38
N ASP A 69 -21.90 -3.04 5.56
CA ASP A 69 -22.62 -4.28 5.27
C ASP A 69 -21.75 -5.19 4.38
N ILE A 70 -21.48 -6.40 4.86
CA ILE A 70 -20.60 -7.35 4.19
C ILE A 70 -21.21 -7.88 2.88
N ASP A 71 -22.53 -8.08 2.82
CA ASP A 71 -23.21 -8.58 1.64
C ASP A 71 -23.29 -7.51 0.54
N GLU A 72 -23.48 -6.24 0.92
CA GLU A 72 -23.36 -5.11 -0.01
C GLU A 72 -21.92 -5.01 -0.55
N TYR A 73 -20.91 -5.21 0.30
CA TYR A 73 -19.52 -5.17 -0.14
C TYR A 73 -19.20 -6.33 -1.09
N ILE A 74 -19.63 -7.55 -0.79
CA ILE A 74 -19.49 -8.71 -1.68
C ILE A 74 -20.19 -8.47 -3.02
N SER A 75 -21.42 -7.98 -3.00
CA SER A 75 -22.19 -7.66 -4.21
C SER A 75 -21.45 -6.63 -5.08
N TYR A 76 -20.90 -5.59 -4.45
CA TYR A 76 -20.09 -4.58 -5.13
C TYR A 76 -18.84 -5.21 -5.77
N LEU A 77 -18.08 -6.00 -4.99
CA LEU A 77 -16.88 -6.67 -5.50
C LEU A 77 -17.19 -7.59 -6.68
N ASN A 78 -18.24 -8.39 -6.60
CA ASN A 78 -18.65 -9.28 -7.70
C ASN A 78 -18.96 -8.53 -9.00
N GLY A 79 -19.39 -7.27 -8.90
CA GLY A 79 -19.59 -6.42 -10.06
C GLY A 79 -18.31 -5.89 -10.73
N ILE A 80 -17.17 -5.97 -10.04
CA ILE A 80 -15.92 -5.37 -10.53
C ILE A 80 -14.69 -6.27 -10.41
N ILE A 81 -14.78 -7.45 -9.81
CA ILE A 81 -13.64 -8.28 -9.40
C ILE A 81 -12.71 -8.66 -10.56
N GLU A 82 -13.27 -8.84 -11.77
CA GLU A 82 -12.47 -9.14 -12.96
C GLU A 82 -11.63 -7.94 -13.43
N ASP A 83 -12.03 -6.74 -13.06
CA ASP A 83 -11.43 -5.47 -13.50
C ASP A 83 -10.38 -4.93 -12.51
N ILE A 84 -10.19 -5.57 -11.37
CA ILE A 84 -9.24 -5.17 -10.34
C ILE A 84 -8.16 -6.23 -10.14
N GLU A 85 -7.05 -5.84 -9.53
CA GLU A 85 -5.95 -6.75 -9.22
C GLU A 85 -6.25 -7.56 -7.97
N ILE A 86 -6.55 -6.88 -6.88
CA ILE A 86 -6.79 -7.45 -5.54
C ILE A 86 -7.78 -6.57 -4.76
N CYS A 87 -8.38 -7.13 -3.72
CA CYS A 87 -9.18 -6.40 -2.75
C CYS A 87 -8.91 -6.87 -1.32
N ALA A 88 -9.09 -6.00 -0.34
CA ALA A 88 -9.04 -6.36 1.06
C ALA A 88 -10.36 -7.03 1.49
N ALA A 89 -10.29 -8.05 2.32
CA ALA A 89 -11.46 -8.54 3.04
C ALA A 89 -11.98 -7.43 3.99
N LEU A 90 -13.25 -7.56 4.40
CA LEU A 90 -13.82 -6.66 5.39
C LEU A 90 -13.34 -7.07 6.79
N ASP A 91 -12.33 -6.38 7.28
CA ASP A 91 -11.81 -6.55 8.63
C ASP A 91 -12.68 -5.83 9.67
N VAL A 92 -12.61 -6.29 10.93
CA VAL A 92 -13.26 -5.68 12.09
C VAL A 92 -12.15 -5.20 13.03
N ILE A 93 -12.00 -3.89 13.13
CA ILE A 93 -10.92 -3.27 13.88
C ILE A 93 -10.98 -3.69 15.36
N GLY A 94 -9.92 -4.36 15.85
CA GLY A 94 -9.81 -4.86 17.21
C GLY A 94 -10.47 -6.22 17.45
N ASP A 95 -11.06 -6.85 16.42
CA ASP A 95 -11.64 -8.20 16.53
C ASP A 95 -11.10 -9.12 15.41
N PRO A 96 -9.93 -9.74 15.61
CA PRO A 96 -9.31 -10.61 14.62
C PRO A 96 -10.11 -11.90 14.35
N GLN A 97 -10.91 -12.37 15.32
CA GLN A 97 -11.77 -13.53 15.12
C GLN A 97 -12.90 -13.19 14.13
N LYS A 98 -13.53 -12.02 14.30
CA LYS A 98 -14.59 -11.56 13.40
C LYS A 98 -14.03 -11.22 12.01
N SER A 99 -12.84 -10.64 11.94
CA SER A 99 -12.12 -10.40 10.67
C SER A 99 -11.87 -11.70 9.91
N TRP A 100 -11.47 -12.76 10.65
CA TRP A 100 -11.30 -14.09 10.06
C TRP A 100 -12.61 -14.70 9.56
N GLU A 101 -13.68 -14.59 10.33
CA GLU A 101 -15.02 -15.06 9.93
C GLU A 101 -15.52 -14.33 8.67
N ASN A 102 -15.35 -13.01 8.62
CA ASN A 102 -15.68 -12.20 7.46
C ASN A 102 -14.87 -12.63 6.22
N TYR A 103 -13.56 -12.85 6.38
CA TYR A 103 -12.71 -13.33 5.30
C TYR A 103 -13.24 -14.66 4.73
N LEU A 104 -13.49 -15.65 5.59
CA LEU A 104 -14.05 -16.95 5.17
C LEU A 104 -15.44 -16.80 4.50
N TYR A 105 -16.26 -15.90 5.02
CA TYR A 105 -17.57 -15.61 4.45
C TYR A 105 -17.45 -15.04 3.04
N MET A 106 -16.53 -14.09 2.84
CA MET A 106 -16.30 -13.42 1.56
C MET A 106 -15.73 -14.36 0.50
N ILE A 107 -14.68 -15.13 0.80
CA ILE A 107 -14.05 -16.02 -0.19
C ILE A 107 -14.93 -17.17 -0.67
N ASN A 108 -16.03 -17.46 0.04
CA ASN A 108 -17.05 -18.43 -0.38
C ASN A 108 -18.17 -17.80 -1.25
N ARG A 109 -18.14 -16.45 -1.46
CA ARG A 109 -19.21 -15.70 -2.15
C ARG A 109 -18.70 -14.77 -3.23
N VAL A 110 -17.43 -14.38 -3.17
CA VAL A 110 -16.78 -13.59 -4.22
C VAL A 110 -16.41 -14.51 -5.39
N LEU A 111 -16.63 -14.05 -6.62
CA LEU A 111 -16.43 -14.86 -7.84
C LEU A 111 -14.97 -15.28 -8.05
N THR A 112 -14.01 -14.44 -7.62
CA THR A 112 -12.57 -14.69 -7.75
C THR A 112 -11.92 -14.59 -6.36
N PRO A 113 -12.06 -15.62 -5.51
CA PRO A 113 -11.68 -15.57 -4.10
C PRO A 113 -10.19 -15.37 -3.84
N GLU A 114 -9.32 -15.76 -4.77
CA GLU A 114 -7.87 -15.57 -4.69
C GLU A 114 -7.45 -14.10 -4.75
N LYS A 115 -8.32 -13.19 -5.18
CA LYS A 115 -8.09 -11.74 -5.17
C LYS A 115 -8.44 -11.09 -3.83
N VAL A 116 -9.12 -11.81 -2.92
CA VAL A 116 -9.52 -11.30 -1.60
C VAL A 116 -8.41 -11.56 -0.59
N LEU A 117 -7.82 -10.51 -0.03
CA LEU A 117 -6.72 -10.61 0.93
C LEU A 117 -7.26 -10.57 2.37
N TYR A 118 -6.93 -11.59 3.18
CA TYR A 118 -7.03 -11.48 4.63
C TYR A 118 -5.99 -10.48 5.14
N THR A 119 -6.36 -9.59 6.06
CA THR A 119 -5.45 -8.62 6.66
C THR A 119 -5.18 -8.97 8.12
N TYR A 120 -3.92 -9.24 8.44
CA TYR A 120 -3.43 -9.40 9.81
C TYR A 120 -2.91 -8.04 10.32
N HIS A 121 -3.32 -7.62 11.53
CA HIS A 121 -2.94 -6.31 12.05
C HIS A 121 -1.97 -6.39 13.23
N PHE A 122 -1.16 -5.33 13.38
CA PHE A 122 -0.37 -5.13 14.58
C PHE A 122 -1.25 -5.18 15.85
N GLY A 123 -0.77 -5.95 16.85
CA GLY A 123 -1.45 -6.11 18.13
C GLY A 123 -2.37 -7.32 18.20
N GLU A 124 -2.64 -7.98 17.10
CA GLU A 124 -3.38 -9.24 17.06
C GLU A 124 -2.49 -10.41 17.50
N ASP A 125 -3.12 -11.49 17.99
CA ASP A 125 -2.43 -12.73 18.32
C ASP A 125 -1.83 -13.35 17.04
N ILE A 126 -0.55 -13.66 17.05
CA ILE A 126 0.20 -14.19 15.90
C ILE A 126 -0.42 -15.48 15.31
N LYS A 127 -1.19 -16.22 16.11
CA LYS A 127 -1.93 -17.41 15.65
C LYS A 127 -2.89 -17.12 14.50
N PHE A 128 -3.42 -15.88 14.38
CA PHE A 128 -4.28 -15.50 13.26
C PHE A 128 -3.49 -15.37 11.95
N LEU A 129 -2.25 -14.87 12.03
CA LEU A 129 -1.36 -14.85 10.87
C LEU A 129 -0.97 -16.28 10.46
N GLU A 130 -0.58 -17.12 11.41
CA GLU A 130 -0.23 -18.51 11.16
C GLU A 130 -1.39 -19.28 10.50
N LYS A 131 -2.58 -19.18 11.09
CA LYS A 131 -3.81 -19.77 10.55
C LYS A 131 -4.12 -19.28 9.12
N ALA A 132 -3.93 -17.99 8.86
CA ALA A 132 -4.16 -17.42 7.53
C ALA A 132 -3.17 -17.96 6.51
N LEU A 133 -1.87 -18.01 6.87
CA LEU A 133 -0.80 -18.52 6.00
C LEU A 133 -1.01 -19.98 5.64
N GLU A 134 -1.33 -20.84 6.62
CA GLU A 134 -1.69 -22.24 6.38
C GLU A 134 -2.88 -22.34 5.42
N TYR A 135 -3.97 -21.66 5.74
CA TYR A 135 -5.20 -21.73 4.97
C TYR A 135 -5.03 -21.29 3.51
N VAL A 136 -4.37 -20.12 3.28
CA VAL A 136 -4.22 -19.62 1.89
C VAL A 136 -3.24 -20.46 1.09
N SER A 137 -2.19 -21.03 1.75
CA SER A 137 -1.23 -21.91 1.11
C SER A 137 -1.85 -23.22 0.63
N ASP A 138 -2.79 -23.75 1.39
CA ASP A 138 -3.49 -24.98 1.03
C ASP A 138 -4.59 -24.74 -0.01
N LYS A 139 -5.20 -23.55 0.00
CA LYS A 139 -6.39 -23.26 -0.80
C LYS A 139 -6.08 -22.69 -2.18
N PHE A 140 -5.02 -21.86 -2.32
CA PHE A 140 -4.77 -21.10 -3.54
C PHE A 140 -3.41 -21.43 -4.15
N GLU A 141 -3.34 -21.52 -5.48
CA GLU A 141 -2.08 -21.70 -6.22
C GLU A 141 -1.13 -20.49 -6.09
N SER A 142 -1.68 -19.30 -5.92
CA SER A 142 -0.93 -18.05 -5.77
C SER A 142 -1.40 -17.31 -4.50
N PRO A 143 -1.07 -17.86 -3.31
CA PRO A 143 -1.56 -17.35 -2.05
C PRO A 143 -1.09 -15.92 -1.78
N TYR A 144 -2.00 -15.08 -1.28
CA TYR A 144 -1.74 -13.67 -1.01
C TYR A 144 -2.49 -13.20 0.24
N ILE A 145 -1.78 -12.53 1.15
CA ILE A 145 -2.35 -11.94 2.36
C ILE A 145 -1.92 -10.47 2.48
N ALA A 146 -2.47 -9.76 3.45
CA ALA A 146 -2.06 -8.41 3.79
C ALA A 146 -1.66 -8.30 5.28
N ILE A 147 -0.77 -7.35 5.56
CA ILE A 147 -0.31 -7.01 6.91
C ILE A 147 -0.54 -5.52 7.11
N GLY A 148 -1.31 -5.18 8.14
CA GLY A 148 -1.73 -3.82 8.45
C GLY A 148 -1.33 -3.35 9.84
N GLY A 149 -1.79 -2.13 10.21
CA GLY A 149 -1.60 -1.55 11.53
C GLY A 149 -0.23 -0.92 11.79
N MET A 150 0.75 -1.07 10.91
CA MET A 150 2.11 -0.55 11.13
C MET A 150 2.19 0.97 11.16
N ALA A 151 1.34 1.66 10.43
CA ALA A 151 1.29 3.13 10.42
C ALA A 151 0.91 3.73 11.80
N LEU A 152 0.25 2.95 12.66
CA LEU A 152 -0.16 3.35 14.01
C LEU A 152 0.94 3.19 15.05
N ILE A 153 2.00 2.43 14.75
CA ILE A 153 3.09 2.15 15.68
C ILE A 153 4.09 3.31 15.66
N LYS A 154 4.01 4.16 16.70
CA LYS A 154 4.95 5.29 16.86
C LYS A 154 6.29 4.84 17.44
N ASP A 155 6.29 3.80 18.26
CA ASP A 155 7.50 3.26 18.88
C ASP A 155 8.24 2.36 17.88
N ALA A 156 9.48 2.73 17.58
CA ALA A 156 10.32 2.02 16.61
C ALA A 156 10.73 0.62 17.09
N SER A 157 10.89 0.43 18.41
CA SER A 157 11.24 -0.88 18.98
C SER A 157 10.07 -1.84 18.86
N LEU A 158 8.87 -1.42 19.26
CA LEU A 158 7.66 -2.24 19.10
C LEU A 158 7.39 -2.62 17.65
N ARG A 159 7.67 -1.69 16.73
CA ARG A 159 7.55 -1.95 15.29
C ARG A 159 8.57 -2.98 14.82
N ALA A 160 9.81 -2.89 15.26
CA ALA A 160 10.84 -3.86 14.94
C ALA A 160 10.50 -5.25 15.48
N ASP A 161 10.11 -5.37 16.74
CA ASP A 161 9.72 -6.62 17.39
C ASP A 161 8.53 -7.30 16.68
N PHE A 162 7.56 -6.50 16.24
CA PHE A 162 6.43 -7.01 15.45
C PHE A 162 6.89 -7.55 14.10
N LEU A 163 7.69 -6.76 13.39
CA LEU A 163 8.19 -7.17 12.07
C LEU A 163 9.07 -8.42 12.15
N ASP A 164 9.93 -8.54 13.16
CA ASP A 164 10.76 -9.72 13.34
C ASP A 164 9.92 -10.99 13.50
N LYS A 165 8.86 -10.95 14.31
CA LYS A 165 7.93 -12.07 14.48
C LYS A 165 7.20 -12.42 13.17
N VAL A 166 6.73 -11.41 12.45
CA VAL A 166 6.07 -11.59 11.16
C VAL A 166 7.02 -12.19 10.13
N ILE A 167 8.26 -11.68 10.05
CA ILE A 167 9.29 -12.17 9.13
C ILE A 167 9.62 -13.64 9.40
N GLU A 168 9.82 -14.01 10.67
CA GLU A 168 10.15 -15.40 11.02
C GLU A 168 9.03 -16.38 10.62
N LEU A 169 7.79 -15.95 10.71
CA LEU A 169 6.66 -16.76 10.27
C LEU A 169 6.57 -16.82 8.74
N LEU A 170 6.66 -15.68 8.04
CA LEU A 170 6.61 -15.61 6.58
C LEU A 170 7.72 -16.43 5.89
N LYS A 171 8.89 -16.56 6.50
CA LYS A 171 9.97 -17.42 5.98
C LYS A 171 9.58 -18.90 5.88
N GLN A 172 8.60 -19.34 6.67
CA GLN A 172 8.09 -20.71 6.61
C GLN A 172 7.13 -20.92 5.44
N TYR A 173 6.62 -19.82 4.85
CA TYR A 173 5.67 -19.81 3.74
C TYR A 173 6.22 -19.00 2.54
N PRO A 174 7.32 -19.44 1.91
CA PRO A 174 8.05 -18.64 0.91
C PRO A 174 7.29 -18.39 -0.39
N THR A 175 6.20 -19.12 -0.64
CA THR A 175 5.33 -18.96 -1.82
C THR A 175 4.23 -17.94 -1.59
N VAL A 176 3.94 -17.58 -0.34
CA VAL A 176 2.89 -16.63 -0.01
C VAL A 176 3.34 -15.22 -0.33
N LYS A 177 2.59 -14.57 -1.18
CA LYS A 177 2.72 -13.14 -1.45
C LYS A 177 2.14 -12.34 -0.28
N TYR A 178 2.67 -11.15 -0.03
CA TYR A 178 2.08 -10.27 0.97
C TYR A 178 2.15 -8.81 0.60
N HIS A 179 1.10 -8.10 0.99
CA HIS A 179 0.92 -6.67 0.90
C HIS A 179 1.18 -6.03 2.26
N LEU A 180 1.84 -4.88 2.30
CA LEU A 180 2.05 -4.12 3.53
C LEU A 180 1.24 -2.82 3.46
N PHE A 181 0.21 -2.71 4.30
CA PHE A 181 -0.63 -1.51 4.35
C PHE A 181 0.07 -0.32 5.00
N GLY A 182 -0.01 0.84 4.32
CA GLY A 182 0.43 2.13 4.84
C GLY A 182 1.94 2.28 5.03
N VAL A 183 2.77 1.53 4.32
CA VAL A 183 4.22 1.52 4.50
C VAL A 183 4.95 2.30 3.42
N THR A 184 5.69 3.35 3.84
CA THR A 184 6.64 4.10 3.02
C THR A 184 8.06 4.07 3.59
N ASP A 185 8.27 3.35 4.69
CA ASP A 185 9.58 3.23 5.33
C ASP A 185 10.45 2.23 4.57
N PHE A 186 11.43 2.74 3.82
CA PHE A 186 12.33 1.91 3.01
C PHE A 186 13.22 0.98 3.85
N LYS A 187 13.42 1.23 5.16
CA LYS A 187 14.08 0.25 6.04
C LYS A 187 13.25 -1.02 6.15
N ILE A 188 11.95 -0.85 6.32
CA ILE A 188 11.02 -1.98 6.36
C ILE A 188 11.01 -2.69 5.02
N LEU A 189 10.87 -1.93 3.92
CA LEU A 189 10.81 -2.50 2.57
C LEU A 189 12.10 -3.25 2.19
N ASN A 190 13.27 -2.77 2.66
CA ASN A 190 14.55 -3.46 2.47
C ASN A 190 14.70 -4.73 3.30
N SER A 191 13.91 -4.88 4.36
CA SER A 191 13.95 -6.06 5.25
C SER A 191 12.95 -7.13 4.84
N LEU A 192 11.90 -6.76 4.09
CA LEU A 192 10.78 -7.63 3.74
C LEU A 192 10.64 -7.76 2.23
N PRO A 193 10.73 -8.96 1.65
CA PRO A 193 10.50 -9.19 0.22
C PRO A 193 9.01 -9.14 -0.14
N CYS A 194 8.31 -8.07 0.25
CA CYS A 194 6.88 -7.91 -0.02
C CYS A 194 6.58 -7.78 -1.51
N THR A 195 5.40 -8.25 -1.90
CA THR A 195 4.92 -8.18 -3.29
C THR A 195 4.38 -6.80 -3.61
N SER A 196 3.66 -6.20 -2.68
CA SER A 196 3.15 -4.85 -2.83
C SER A 196 3.03 -4.09 -1.52
N VAL A 197 2.93 -2.78 -1.65
CA VAL A 197 2.70 -1.83 -0.56
C VAL A 197 1.76 -0.72 -1.03
N ASP A 198 1.15 0.00 -0.09
CA ASP A 198 0.42 1.22 -0.38
C ASP A 198 0.81 2.36 0.55
N SER A 199 0.49 3.56 0.16
CA SER A 199 0.49 4.71 1.06
C SER A 199 -0.18 5.94 0.46
N THR A 200 -0.65 6.82 1.36
CA THR A 200 -1.10 8.18 1.07
C THR A 200 -0.03 9.23 1.39
N THR A 201 1.22 8.85 1.62
CA THR A 201 2.32 9.76 2.04
C THR A 201 2.52 10.91 1.06
N HIS A 202 2.35 10.69 -0.26
CA HIS A 202 2.45 11.75 -1.26
C HIS A 202 1.42 12.87 -1.01
N ILE A 203 0.18 12.51 -0.69
CA ILE A 203 -0.90 13.47 -0.37
C ILE A 203 -0.63 14.14 0.97
N MET A 204 -0.30 13.36 2.00
CA MET A 204 -0.09 13.87 3.35
C MET A 204 1.10 14.85 3.40
N CYS A 205 2.24 14.50 2.81
CA CYS A 205 3.38 15.40 2.74
C CYS A 205 3.04 16.67 1.97
N GLY A 206 2.40 16.56 0.80
CA GLY A 206 1.99 17.73 0.01
C GLY A 206 1.01 18.65 0.74
N ALA A 207 0.05 18.07 1.49
CA ALA A 207 -0.92 18.81 2.30
C ALA A 207 -0.27 19.58 3.45
N PHE A 208 0.75 18.99 4.09
CA PHE A 208 1.53 19.65 5.15
C PHE A 208 2.67 20.53 4.60
N GLY A 209 2.64 20.87 3.32
CA GLY A 209 3.63 21.73 2.69
C GLY A 209 5.00 21.08 2.50
N LYS A 210 5.13 19.77 2.59
CA LYS A 210 6.39 19.05 2.50
C LYS A 210 6.58 18.42 1.13
N ILE A 211 7.83 18.31 0.70
CA ILE A 211 8.25 17.47 -0.42
C ILE A 211 9.09 16.30 0.05
N LEU A 212 9.11 15.25 -0.72
CA LEU A 212 9.95 14.08 -0.53
C LEU A 212 11.17 14.18 -1.43
N LEU A 213 12.35 13.86 -0.91
CA LEU A 213 13.56 13.64 -1.70
C LEU A 213 14.14 12.27 -1.36
N PRO A 214 14.69 11.54 -2.33
CA PRO A 214 15.42 10.32 -2.06
C PRO A 214 16.73 10.66 -1.34
N THR A 215 17.12 9.85 -0.39
CA THR A 215 18.42 9.94 0.26
C THR A 215 19.43 9.05 -0.49
N HIS A 216 20.71 9.27 -0.21
CA HIS A 216 21.80 8.44 -0.76
C HIS A 216 21.59 6.95 -0.48
N ASP A 217 20.97 6.62 0.65
CA ASP A 217 20.67 5.24 1.04
C ASP A 217 19.37 4.71 0.42
N GLY A 218 18.79 5.44 -0.53
CA GLY A 218 17.55 5.08 -1.22
C GLY A 218 16.27 5.31 -0.42
N TRP A 219 16.33 6.08 0.68
CA TRP A 219 15.17 6.42 1.50
C TRP A 219 14.50 7.69 1.03
N LEU A 220 13.31 7.99 1.57
CA LEU A 220 12.63 9.25 1.34
C LEU A 220 12.71 10.14 2.58
N LYS A 221 13.23 11.35 2.39
CA LYS A 221 13.29 12.41 3.41
C LYS A 221 12.26 13.48 3.09
N ALA A 222 11.44 13.84 4.09
CA ALA A 222 10.48 14.93 3.96
C ALA A 222 11.16 16.27 4.28
N ILE A 223 11.08 17.24 3.36
CA ILE A 223 11.65 18.59 3.47
C ILE A 223 10.52 19.61 3.51
N ARG A 224 10.68 20.66 4.34
CA ARG A 224 9.70 21.75 4.48
C ARG A 224 9.96 22.87 3.46
N PRO A 225 8.90 23.59 3.03
CA PRO A 225 9.01 24.66 2.01
C PRO A 225 9.93 25.82 2.40
N ASP A 226 9.94 26.20 3.67
CA ASP A 226 10.73 27.33 4.20
C ASP A 226 12.23 27.14 3.96
N SER A 227 12.65 25.87 3.83
CA SER A 227 14.04 25.51 3.55
C SER A 227 14.34 25.25 2.07
N PHE A 228 13.37 25.36 1.15
CA PHE A 228 13.62 25.06 -0.26
C PHE A 228 14.63 26.01 -0.92
N LYS A 229 14.53 27.31 -0.63
CA LYS A 229 15.40 28.32 -1.22
C LYS A 229 16.81 28.41 -0.59
N THR A 230 16.95 27.93 0.64
CA THR A 230 18.19 27.98 1.42
C THR A 230 18.72 26.61 1.80
N SER A 231 18.12 25.57 1.25
CA SER A 231 18.43 24.17 1.57
C SER A 231 19.76 23.75 0.97
N ILE A 232 20.53 22.96 1.72
CA ILE A 232 21.64 22.18 1.17
C ILE A 232 21.20 21.18 0.10
N HIS A 233 19.88 20.99 -0.06
CA HIS A 233 19.25 20.11 -1.07
C HIS A 233 18.77 20.88 -2.31
N LEU A 234 19.14 22.18 -2.46
CA LEU A 234 18.60 22.98 -3.56
C LEU A 234 18.96 22.43 -4.94
N ASP A 235 20.16 21.93 -5.12
CA ASP A 235 20.60 21.33 -6.39
C ASP A 235 19.83 20.06 -6.71
N GLU A 236 19.57 19.23 -5.69
CA GLU A 236 18.77 18.02 -5.81
C GLU A 236 17.30 18.35 -6.12
N ILE A 237 16.74 19.36 -5.45
CA ILE A 237 15.39 19.86 -5.73
C ILE A 237 15.31 20.33 -7.20
N ASN A 238 16.25 21.17 -7.65
CA ASN A 238 16.27 21.68 -9.02
C ASN A 238 16.39 20.55 -10.05
N PHE A 239 17.22 19.54 -9.78
CA PHE A 239 17.31 18.35 -10.65
C PHE A 239 15.94 17.68 -10.87
N TYR A 240 15.15 17.48 -9.80
CA TYR A 240 13.82 16.88 -9.92
C TYR A 240 12.77 17.85 -10.47
N LEU A 241 12.89 19.16 -10.23
CA LEU A 241 12.03 20.16 -10.86
C LEU A 241 12.16 20.13 -12.38
N ASP A 242 13.41 20.13 -12.87
CA ASP A 242 13.70 20.01 -14.30
C ASP A 242 13.19 18.68 -14.87
N LYS A 243 13.48 17.57 -14.19
CA LYS A 243 13.04 16.23 -14.59
C LYS A 243 11.51 16.10 -14.70
N TYR A 244 10.76 16.78 -13.82
CA TYR A 244 9.30 16.69 -13.78
C TYR A 244 8.59 17.85 -14.47
N ASN A 245 9.35 18.78 -15.03
CA ASN A 245 8.86 20.01 -15.66
C ASN A 245 7.94 20.82 -14.72
N ILE A 246 8.45 21.08 -13.51
CA ILE A 246 7.79 21.85 -12.45
C ILE A 246 8.70 23.01 -12.08
N THR A 247 8.13 24.20 -11.85
CA THR A 247 8.89 25.33 -11.34
C THR A 247 8.94 25.35 -9.81
N LEU A 248 9.98 25.98 -9.25
CA LEU A 248 10.10 26.14 -7.80
C LEU A 248 8.92 26.93 -7.19
N ASN A 249 8.39 27.92 -7.93
CA ASN A 249 7.21 28.68 -7.49
C ASN A 249 5.96 27.83 -7.40
N GLU A 250 5.68 26.97 -8.42
CA GLU A 250 4.58 26.02 -8.37
C GLU A 250 4.69 25.08 -7.19
N LEU A 251 5.92 24.60 -6.89
CA LEU A 251 6.15 23.73 -5.75
C LEU A 251 5.88 24.43 -4.41
N ILE A 252 6.28 25.70 -4.27
CA ILE A 252 6.10 26.51 -3.05
C ILE A 252 4.61 26.85 -2.87
N GLU A 253 3.95 27.34 -3.89
CA GLU A 253 2.62 27.93 -3.80
C GLU A 253 1.48 26.90 -3.87
N SER A 254 1.69 25.79 -4.59
CA SER A 254 0.62 24.84 -4.87
C SER A 254 0.76 23.51 -4.16
N ARG A 255 -0.27 23.16 -3.35
CA ARG A 255 -0.42 21.82 -2.79
C ARG A 255 -0.42 20.73 -3.88
N ASN A 256 -1.11 20.97 -4.99
CA ASN A 256 -1.26 19.98 -6.05
C ASN A 256 0.09 19.64 -6.71
N TYR A 257 0.94 20.63 -6.93
CA TYR A 257 2.29 20.39 -7.45
C TYR A 257 3.19 19.67 -6.44
N ARG A 258 3.06 19.94 -5.13
CA ARG A 258 3.76 19.15 -4.10
C ARG A 258 3.30 17.70 -4.06
N VAL A 259 1.99 17.45 -4.15
CA VAL A 259 1.44 16.09 -4.21
C VAL A 259 1.96 15.35 -5.45
N TYR A 260 1.91 16.00 -6.61
CA TYR A 260 2.43 15.45 -7.86
C TYR A 260 3.94 15.18 -7.79
N PHE A 261 4.72 16.14 -7.28
CA PHE A 261 6.16 15.98 -7.09
C PHE A 261 6.46 14.76 -6.20
N ASN A 262 5.79 14.66 -5.05
CA ASN A 262 5.95 13.54 -4.13
C ASN A 262 5.55 12.19 -4.76
N CYS A 263 4.48 12.18 -5.53
CA CYS A 263 4.05 11.00 -6.28
C CYS A 263 5.15 10.54 -7.26
N ARG A 264 5.72 11.48 -8.03
CA ARG A 264 6.79 11.20 -9.01
C ARG A 264 8.06 10.67 -8.32
N ILE A 265 8.47 11.30 -7.21
CA ILE A 265 9.61 10.83 -6.39
C ILE A 265 9.40 9.40 -5.92
N ILE A 266 8.21 9.07 -5.40
CA ILE A 266 7.89 7.72 -4.95
C ILE A 266 7.98 6.73 -6.11
N ILE A 267 7.31 7.02 -7.23
CA ILE A 267 7.31 6.13 -8.42
C ILE A 267 8.74 5.90 -8.92
N ASP A 268 9.53 6.96 -9.06
CA ASP A 268 10.91 6.88 -9.53
C ASP A 268 11.80 6.06 -8.56
N THR A 269 11.62 6.28 -7.25
CA THR A 269 12.37 5.53 -6.24
C THR A 269 11.99 4.06 -6.27
N MET A 270 10.68 3.76 -6.38
CA MET A 270 10.20 2.39 -6.42
C MET A 270 10.56 1.65 -7.70
N SER A 271 10.62 2.34 -8.84
CA SER A 271 11.06 1.72 -10.11
C SER A 271 12.52 1.25 -10.08
N ASN A 272 13.34 1.89 -9.26
CA ASN A 272 14.75 1.53 -9.03
C ASN A 272 14.94 0.60 -7.80
N PHE A 273 13.87 0.35 -7.05
CA PHE A 273 13.93 -0.45 -5.84
C PHE A 273 14.09 -1.94 -6.18
N LYS A 274 15.14 -2.55 -5.66
CA LYS A 274 15.34 -4.00 -5.77
C LYS A 274 14.72 -4.67 -4.56
N THR A 275 13.63 -5.39 -4.75
CA THR A 275 13.03 -6.21 -3.69
C THR A 275 14.10 -7.14 -3.12
N PRO A 276 14.32 -7.19 -1.79
CA PRO A 276 15.28 -8.08 -1.19
C PRO A 276 14.94 -9.52 -1.57
N THR A 277 15.96 -10.27 -1.95
CA THR A 277 15.78 -11.72 -2.15
C THR A 277 15.50 -12.33 -0.79
N PRO A 278 14.53 -13.25 -0.66
CA PRO A 278 14.33 -13.99 0.58
C PRO A 278 15.66 -14.57 1.02
N ILE A 279 16.16 -14.15 2.17
CA ILE A 279 17.40 -14.73 2.72
C ILE A 279 17.05 -16.18 3.03
N ASN A 280 17.59 -17.11 2.24
CA ASN A 280 17.66 -18.50 2.61
C ASN A 280 18.57 -18.56 3.86
N VAL A 281 18.00 -18.34 5.02
CA VAL A 281 18.66 -18.65 6.28
C VAL A 281 18.66 -20.16 6.35
N GLY A 282 19.67 -20.76 5.76
CA GLY A 282 19.99 -22.16 6.04
C GLY A 282 19.88 -22.32 7.55
N ARG A 283 19.11 -23.32 7.99
CA ARG A 283 18.91 -23.64 9.41
C ARG A 283 20.25 -23.50 10.11
N LYS A 284 20.46 -22.43 10.87
CA LYS A 284 21.45 -22.46 11.93
C LYS A 284 20.96 -23.55 12.85
N LYS A 285 21.59 -24.73 12.77
CA LYS A 285 21.48 -25.74 13.83
C LYS A 285 21.76 -24.99 15.13
N SER A 286 20.77 -24.91 16.02
CA SER A 286 21.01 -24.50 17.38
C SER A 286 22.13 -25.36 17.92
N LEU A 287 23.28 -24.75 18.17
CA LEU A 287 24.29 -25.29 19.08
C LEU A 287 23.76 -25.10 20.48
N TRP A 288 23.01 -26.08 20.97
CA TRP A 288 22.92 -26.51 22.37
C TRP A 288 22.67 -28.01 22.38
#